data_4a662e23500a0f7a3673dd24e5a58421
#
_entry.id   4a662e23500a0f7a3673dd24e5a58421
#
_cell.length_a   1.000
_cell.length_b   1.000
_cell.length_c   1.000
_cell.angle_alpha   90.00
_cell.angle_beta   90.00
_cell.angle_gamma   90.00
#
_symmetry.space_group_name_H-M   'P 1'
#
loop_
_entity.id
_entity.type
_entity.pdbx_description
1 polymer ?
#
loop_
_entity_poly.entity_id
_entity_poly.type
_entity_poly.pdbx_seq_one_letter_code
_entity_poly.pdbx_strand_id
1 'polypeptide(L)'
;EDGFPTLEDGLSLKDSFNQADVTAILPWQDKLEDKVKIESLLEAIDKKDNLHEAVKVFNGEINARVIRQLCGLAEKLDEQELFEFSRKIRIYYALSCLTKQDKYLDLCLDTIRNAILVGAVAGLSYDPTAKMEQEEVVVRLPVRVNWGGGWSDTPPYCMEHGGTVLNAAVKLDGQNP
;
A
#
# COMPACT_ATOMS: atom_id res chain seq x y z
N GLU A 1 6.65 1.46 27.06
CA GLU A 1 7.97 1.67 27.73
C GLU A 1 8.85 0.51 27.30
N ASP A 2 9.58 0.76 26.25
CA ASP A 2 10.53 -0.21 25.69
C ASP A 2 11.74 -0.20 26.63
N GLY A 3 11.79 -1.13 27.60
CA GLY A 3 12.85 -1.23 28.59
C GLY A 3 14.24 -1.37 27.95
N PHE A 4 14.78 -0.28 27.47
CA PHE A 4 16.20 -0.20 27.14
C PHE A 4 17.00 -0.43 28.39
N PRO A 5 18.01 -1.29 28.36
CA PRO A 5 18.94 -1.39 29.48
C PRO A 5 19.64 -0.03 29.66
N THR A 6 19.27 0.68 30.70
CA THR A 6 19.96 1.92 31.10
C THR A 6 21.25 1.56 31.84
N LEU A 7 22.33 2.23 31.48
CA LEU A 7 23.58 2.15 32.26
C LEU A 7 23.33 2.73 33.64
N GLU A 8 23.84 2.08 34.69
CA GLU A 8 23.82 2.66 36.04
C GLU A 8 24.61 3.96 36.06
N ASP A 9 24.07 5.00 36.71
CA ASP A 9 24.72 6.28 36.87
C ASP A 9 26.02 6.11 37.64
N GLY A 10 27.12 6.63 37.08
CA GLY A 10 28.43 6.65 37.73
C GLY A 10 29.41 5.57 37.27
N LEU A 11 29.05 4.69 36.33
CA LEU A 11 30.01 3.76 35.75
C LEU A 11 30.95 4.47 34.77
N SER A 12 32.24 4.15 34.85
CA SER A 12 33.16 4.58 33.78
C SER A 12 32.84 3.89 32.45
N LEU A 13 33.19 4.52 31.31
CA LEU A 13 33.01 3.94 29.99
C LEU A 13 33.65 2.55 29.87
N LYS A 14 34.79 2.34 30.55
CA LYS A 14 35.51 1.07 30.61
C LYS A 14 34.72 0.01 31.38
N ASP A 15 34.16 0.38 32.52
CA ASP A 15 33.37 -0.53 33.34
C ASP A 15 32.07 -0.89 32.67
N SER A 16 31.42 0.09 32.02
CA SER A 16 30.23 -0.12 31.19
C SER A 16 30.52 -1.10 30.06
N PHE A 17 31.65 -0.94 29.36
CA PHE A 17 32.06 -1.85 28.29
C PHE A 17 32.34 -3.26 28.79
N ASN A 18 33.03 -3.40 29.92
CA ASN A 18 33.36 -4.69 30.51
C ASN A 18 32.13 -5.43 31.08
N GLN A 19 31.11 -4.69 31.51
CA GLN A 19 29.85 -5.24 32.04
C GLN A 19 28.78 -5.42 30.95
N ALA A 20 29.01 -4.91 29.73
CA ALA A 20 28.07 -5.04 28.66
C ALA A 20 27.85 -6.51 28.29
N ASP A 21 26.63 -6.99 28.47
CA ASP A 21 26.23 -8.29 27.99
C ASP A 21 25.85 -8.17 26.50
N VAL A 22 26.80 -8.45 25.61
CA VAL A 22 26.61 -8.40 24.18
C VAL A 22 25.48 -9.32 23.73
N THR A 23 25.30 -10.45 24.41
CA THR A 23 24.23 -11.40 24.04
C THR A 23 22.85 -10.87 24.39
N ALA A 24 22.71 -10.02 25.37
CA ALA A 24 21.49 -9.31 25.72
C ALA A 24 21.20 -8.14 24.74
N ILE A 25 22.23 -7.53 24.14
CA ILE A 25 22.13 -6.39 23.26
C ILE A 25 21.71 -6.81 21.84
N LEU A 26 22.23 -7.92 21.31
CA LEU A 26 21.96 -8.39 19.96
C LEU A 26 20.45 -8.48 19.62
N PRO A 27 19.56 -9.03 20.48
CA PRO A 27 18.13 -9.07 20.19
C PRO A 27 17.49 -7.67 20.10
N TRP A 28 18.06 -6.66 20.73
CA TRP A 28 17.61 -5.28 20.64
C TRP A 28 18.06 -4.62 19.35
N GLN A 29 19.29 -4.92 18.92
CA GLN A 29 19.81 -4.45 17.63
C GLN A 29 18.92 -4.96 16.50
N ASP A 30 18.60 -6.25 16.46
CA ASP A 30 17.71 -6.84 15.46
C ASP A 30 16.33 -6.18 15.46
N LYS A 31 15.77 -5.91 16.66
CA LYS A 31 14.49 -5.22 16.77
C LYS A 31 14.54 -3.78 16.24
N LEU A 32 15.64 -3.08 16.49
CA LEU A 32 15.83 -1.71 16.02
C LEU A 32 16.01 -1.68 14.50
N GLU A 33 16.79 -2.60 13.95
CA GLU A 33 16.95 -2.74 12.51
C GLU A 33 15.62 -3.02 11.81
N ASP A 34 14.83 -3.97 12.32
CA ASP A 34 13.49 -4.26 11.80
C ASP A 34 12.60 -3.01 11.86
N LYS A 35 12.63 -2.26 12.95
CA LYS A 35 11.85 -1.03 13.12
C LYS A 35 12.24 0.01 12.06
N VAL A 36 13.54 0.27 11.89
CA VAL A 36 14.04 1.24 10.90
C VAL A 36 13.66 0.81 9.47
N LYS A 37 13.80 -0.47 9.13
CA LYS A 37 13.41 -1.01 7.83
C LYS A 37 11.91 -0.83 7.56
N ILE A 38 11.06 -1.12 8.56
CA ILE A 38 9.60 -0.94 8.45
C ILE A 38 9.25 0.54 8.30
N GLU A 39 9.84 1.43 9.10
CA GLU A 39 9.59 2.87 9.02
C GLU A 39 9.98 3.41 7.64
N SER A 40 11.13 3.03 7.11
CA SER A 40 11.58 3.41 5.76
C SER A 40 10.62 2.91 4.68
N LEU A 41 10.14 1.68 4.80
CA LEU A 41 9.17 1.11 3.86
C LEU A 41 7.83 1.86 3.90
N LEU A 42 7.33 2.16 5.10
CA LEU A 42 6.07 2.90 5.26
C LEU A 42 6.21 4.33 4.75
N GLU A 43 7.35 4.97 4.95
CA GLU A 43 7.63 6.29 4.39
C GLU A 43 7.61 6.27 2.85
N ALA A 44 8.22 5.27 2.22
CA ALA A 44 8.19 5.10 0.77
C ALA A 44 6.76 4.84 0.26
N ILE A 45 5.96 4.06 1.01
CA ILE A 45 4.55 3.81 0.71
C ILE A 45 3.76 5.13 0.76
N ASP A 46 3.95 5.93 1.79
CA ASP A 46 3.21 7.17 2.02
C ASP A 46 3.59 8.26 1.01
N LYS A 47 4.88 8.40 0.70
CA LYS A 47 5.40 9.32 -0.31
C LYS A 47 5.09 8.89 -1.74
N LYS A 48 4.66 7.65 -1.93
CA LYS A 48 4.40 7.04 -3.24
C LYS A 48 5.62 7.09 -4.16
N ASP A 49 6.78 6.88 -3.58
CA ASP A 49 8.06 6.93 -4.29
C ASP A 49 9.04 5.90 -3.73
N ASN A 50 9.95 5.45 -4.59
CA ASN A 50 11.07 4.58 -4.20
C ASN A 50 10.71 3.27 -3.46
N LEU A 51 9.48 2.76 -3.62
CA LEU A 51 9.06 1.52 -2.96
C LEU A 51 9.99 0.35 -3.29
N HIS A 52 10.47 0.28 -4.54
CA HIS A 52 11.40 -0.75 -4.98
C HIS A 52 12.72 -0.70 -4.20
N GLU A 53 13.27 0.48 -3.95
CA GLU A 53 14.49 0.63 -3.15
C GLU A 53 14.25 0.30 -1.68
N ALA A 54 13.12 0.71 -1.13
CA ALA A 54 12.73 0.37 0.24
C ALA A 54 12.57 -1.15 0.45
N VAL A 55 12.04 -1.86 -0.54
CA VAL A 55 11.95 -3.33 -0.54
C VAL A 55 13.34 -3.97 -0.59
N LYS A 56 14.28 -3.44 -1.37
CA LYS A 56 15.65 -3.96 -1.47
C LYS A 56 16.42 -3.93 -0.14
N VAL A 57 16.12 -2.97 0.75
CA VAL A 57 16.77 -2.86 2.07
C VAL A 57 16.63 -4.15 2.89
N PHE A 58 15.58 -4.94 2.64
CA PHE A 58 15.38 -6.23 3.28
C PHE A 58 16.27 -7.35 2.73
N ASN A 59 17.01 -7.13 1.63
CA ASN A 59 17.90 -8.11 0.99
C ASN A 59 17.26 -9.50 0.73
N GLY A 60 15.93 -9.54 0.56
CA GLY A 60 15.18 -10.79 0.41
C GLY A 60 14.96 -11.55 1.74
N GLU A 61 15.45 -11.03 2.85
CA GLU A 61 15.25 -11.61 4.18
C GLU A 61 14.20 -10.81 4.92
N ILE A 62 13.02 -11.40 5.05
CA ILE A 62 11.94 -10.83 5.86
C ILE A 62 11.53 -11.84 6.93
N ASN A 63 11.62 -11.46 8.18
CA ASN A 63 11.22 -12.33 9.26
C ASN A 63 9.70 -12.33 9.50
N ALA A 64 9.19 -13.39 10.13
CA ALA A 64 7.76 -13.55 10.38
C ALA A 64 7.16 -12.44 11.28
N ARG A 65 7.99 -11.76 12.06
CA ARG A 65 7.57 -10.64 12.91
C ARG A 65 7.24 -9.42 12.06
N VAL A 66 8.11 -9.06 11.11
CA VAL A 66 7.91 -7.95 10.18
C VAL A 66 6.65 -8.18 9.34
N ILE A 67 6.49 -9.40 8.81
CA ILE A 67 5.28 -9.79 8.06
C ILE A 67 4.02 -9.54 8.90
N ARG A 68 3.98 -10.03 10.15
CA ARG A 68 2.83 -9.84 11.03
C ARG A 68 2.56 -8.38 11.35
N GLN A 69 3.59 -7.58 11.55
CA GLN A 69 3.44 -6.14 11.79
C GLN A 69 2.84 -5.42 10.58
N LEU A 70 3.35 -5.68 9.39
CA LEU A 70 2.82 -5.06 8.16
C LEU A 70 1.39 -5.51 7.87
N CYS A 71 1.08 -6.80 8.03
CA CYS A 71 -0.30 -7.29 7.91
C CYS A 71 -1.23 -6.62 8.91
N GLY A 72 -0.85 -6.57 10.19
CA GLY A 72 -1.65 -5.92 11.22
C GLY A 72 -1.82 -4.42 11.04
N LEU A 73 -0.90 -3.74 10.36
CA LEU A 73 -1.07 -2.35 9.94
C LEU A 73 -2.09 -2.26 8.80
N ALA A 74 -1.96 -3.10 7.77
CA ALA A 74 -2.88 -3.11 6.63
C ALA A 74 -4.33 -3.41 7.05
N GLU A 75 -4.54 -4.34 7.98
CA GLU A 75 -5.87 -4.73 8.47
C GLU A 75 -6.60 -3.61 9.24
N LYS A 76 -5.85 -2.67 9.82
CA LYS A 76 -6.41 -1.53 10.58
C LYS A 76 -6.80 -0.35 9.70
N LEU A 77 -6.40 -0.33 8.43
CA LEU A 77 -6.65 0.78 7.52
C LEU A 77 -8.08 0.71 6.97
N ASP A 78 -8.77 1.84 6.98
CA ASP A 78 -10.11 1.98 6.43
C ASP A 78 -10.08 2.04 4.89
N GLU A 79 -10.79 1.14 4.24
CA GLU A 79 -10.89 1.09 2.78
C GLU A 79 -11.79 2.19 2.19
N GLN A 80 -12.54 2.91 3.02
CA GLN A 80 -13.38 4.02 2.57
C GLN A 80 -12.60 5.33 2.48
N GLU A 81 -11.54 5.46 3.26
CA GLU A 81 -10.64 6.59 3.22
C GLU A 81 -9.59 6.40 2.12
N LEU A 82 -9.62 7.25 1.09
CA LEU A 82 -8.75 7.12 -0.10
C LEU A 82 -7.27 6.99 0.23
N PHE A 83 -6.79 7.73 1.22
CA PHE A 83 -5.39 7.67 1.65
C PHE A 83 -5.07 6.31 2.29
N GLU A 84 -5.90 5.86 3.23
CA GLU A 84 -5.74 4.59 3.93
C GLU A 84 -5.90 3.39 2.99
N PHE A 85 -6.87 3.43 2.09
CA PHE A 85 -7.02 2.47 1.01
C PHE A 85 -5.75 2.35 0.16
N SER A 86 -5.22 3.49 -0.31
CA SER A 86 -3.99 3.52 -1.10
C SER A 86 -2.79 2.96 -0.33
N ARG A 87 -2.70 3.24 0.96
CA ARG A 87 -1.67 2.71 1.85
C ARG A 87 -1.78 1.19 2.03
N LYS A 88 -3.00 0.70 2.25
CA LYS A 88 -3.31 -0.72 2.43
C LYS A 88 -2.87 -1.57 1.24
N ILE A 89 -3.28 -1.20 0.03
CA ILE A 89 -2.90 -1.93 -1.18
C ILE A 89 -1.39 -1.93 -1.40
N ARG A 90 -0.70 -0.84 -1.08
CA ARG A 90 0.76 -0.74 -1.22
C ARG A 90 1.50 -1.59 -0.20
N ILE A 91 1.00 -1.69 1.03
CA ILE A 91 1.55 -2.61 2.04
C ILE A 91 1.45 -4.06 1.54
N TYR A 92 0.29 -4.48 1.02
CA TYR A 92 0.13 -5.82 0.48
C TYR A 92 1.01 -6.07 -0.75
N TYR A 93 1.12 -5.09 -1.64
CA TYR A 93 2.02 -5.18 -2.77
C TYR A 93 3.49 -5.31 -2.32
N ALA A 94 3.93 -4.49 -1.37
CA ALA A 94 5.27 -4.60 -0.79
C ALA A 94 5.51 -5.99 -0.16
N LEU A 95 4.53 -6.52 0.57
CA LEU A 95 4.60 -7.87 1.12
C LEU A 95 4.73 -8.94 0.03
N SER A 96 4.03 -8.80 -1.09
CA SER A 96 4.19 -9.74 -2.22
C SER A 96 5.59 -9.68 -2.80
N CYS A 97 6.15 -8.48 -2.96
CA CYS A 97 7.53 -8.30 -3.45
C CYS A 97 8.59 -8.86 -2.49
N LEU A 98 8.38 -8.70 -1.18
CA LEU A 98 9.30 -9.14 -0.14
C LEU A 98 9.27 -10.66 0.06
N THR A 99 8.07 -11.24 0.09
CA THR A 99 7.88 -12.67 0.44
C THR A 99 7.84 -13.59 -0.76
N LYS A 100 7.61 -13.03 -1.96
CA LYS A 100 7.34 -13.80 -3.21
C LYS A 100 6.15 -14.75 -3.07
N GLN A 101 5.17 -14.43 -2.23
CA GLN A 101 3.96 -15.22 -2.01
C GLN A 101 2.76 -14.56 -2.69
N ASP A 102 2.13 -15.29 -3.60
CA ASP A 102 1.00 -14.81 -4.41
C ASP A 102 -0.19 -14.35 -3.55
N LYS A 103 -0.38 -14.97 -2.37
CA LYS A 103 -1.47 -14.59 -1.45
C LYS A 103 -1.52 -13.08 -1.10
N TYR A 104 -0.37 -12.41 -1.04
CA TYR A 104 -0.35 -10.97 -0.76
C TYR A 104 -0.69 -10.14 -1.99
N LEU A 105 -0.35 -10.63 -3.17
CA LEU A 105 -0.81 -10.04 -4.42
C LEU A 105 -2.32 -10.20 -4.57
N ASP A 106 -2.85 -11.39 -4.24
CA ASP A 106 -4.29 -11.64 -4.23
C ASP A 106 -5.03 -10.69 -3.28
N LEU A 107 -4.52 -10.51 -2.04
CA LEU A 107 -5.08 -9.54 -1.08
C LEU A 107 -5.05 -8.10 -1.63
N CYS A 108 -3.97 -7.71 -2.30
CA CYS A 108 -3.86 -6.41 -2.94
C CYS A 108 -4.94 -6.23 -4.01
N LEU A 109 -5.07 -7.20 -4.92
CA LEU A 109 -6.03 -7.16 -6.02
C LEU A 109 -7.47 -7.26 -5.53
N ASP A 110 -7.75 -8.09 -4.52
CA ASP A 110 -9.08 -8.20 -3.92
C ASP A 110 -9.50 -6.89 -3.23
N THR A 111 -8.58 -6.22 -2.56
CA THR A 111 -8.83 -4.90 -1.97
C THR A 111 -9.22 -3.89 -3.05
N ILE A 112 -8.48 -3.84 -4.16
CA ILE A 112 -8.80 -2.98 -5.32
C ILE A 112 -10.16 -3.35 -5.91
N ARG A 113 -10.41 -4.64 -6.13
CA ARG A 113 -11.67 -5.13 -6.68
C ARG A 113 -12.86 -4.73 -5.81
N ASN A 114 -12.75 -4.92 -4.49
CA ASN A 114 -13.82 -4.59 -3.56
C ASN A 114 -14.13 -3.10 -3.57
N ALA A 115 -13.11 -2.23 -3.57
CA ALA A 115 -13.29 -0.79 -3.66
C ALA A 115 -13.99 -0.36 -4.97
N ILE A 116 -13.63 -0.97 -6.10
CA ILE A 116 -14.28 -0.71 -7.39
C ILE A 116 -15.74 -1.16 -7.33
N LEU A 117 -16.02 -2.37 -6.82
CA LEU A 117 -17.38 -2.90 -6.73
C LEU A 117 -18.26 -2.04 -5.82
N VAL A 118 -17.76 -1.67 -4.64
CA VAL A 118 -18.50 -0.79 -3.72
C VAL A 118 -18.77 0.56 -4.37
N GLY A 119 -17.77 1.17 -5.01
CA GLY A 119 -17.92 2.44 -5.70
C GLY A 119 -18.86 2.36 -6.92
N ALA A 120 -18.80 1.28 -7.69
CA ALA A 120 -19.61 1.08 -8.88
C ALA A 120 -21.08 0.78 -8.53
N VAL A 121 -21.33 0.08 -7.41
CA VAL A 121 -22.68 -0.33 -7.00
C VAL A 121 -23.33 0.72 -6.08
N ALA A 122 -22.53 1.61 -5.48
CA ALA A 122 -23.07 2.69 -4.64
C ALA A 122 -24.01 3.59 -5.47
N GLY A 123 -25.28 3.55 -5.15
CA GLY A 123 -26.32 4.33 -5.83
C GLY A 123 -26.99 3.61 -7.04
N LEU A 124 -26.60 2.39 -7.35
CA LEU A 124 -27.33 1.56 -8.31
C LEU A 124 -28.38 0.74 -7.56
N SER A 125 -29.65 0.94 -7.87
CA SER A 125 -30.70 -0.01 -7.49
C SER A 125 -30.77 -1.08 -8.59
N TYR A 126 -30.25 -2.26 -8.32
CA TYR A 126 -30.40 -3.39 -9.22
C TYR A 126 -31.70 -4.12 -8.89
N ASP A 127 -32.63 -4.09 -9.83
CA ASP A 127 -33.83 -4.91 -9.78
C ASP A 127 -33.64 -6.14 -10.69
N PRO A 128 -33.43 -7.34 -10.13
CA PRO A 128 -33.25 -8.55 -10.93
C PRO A 128 -34.50 -8.96 -11.68
N THR A 129 -35.67 -8.36 -11.37
CA THR A 129 -36.94 -8.63 -12.04
C THR A 129 -37.24 -7.63 -13.15
N ALA A 130 -36.45 -6.55 -13.25
CA ALA A 130 -36.62 -5.54 -14.29
C ALA A 130 -36.48 -6.19 -15.68
N LYS A 131 -37.48 -5.99 -16.48
CA LYS A 131 -37.48 -6.41 -17.87
C LYS A 131 -37.08 -5.23 -18.77
N MET A 132 -36.33 -5.53 -19.81
CA MET A 132 -36.04 -4.53 -20.83
C MET A 132 -37.35 -4.09 -21.50
N GLU A 133 -37.69 -2.80 -21.31
CA GLU A 133 -38.94 -2.23 -21.85
C GLU A 133 -38.80 -1.77 -23.31
N GLN A 134 -37.55 -1.65 -23.77
CA GLN A 134 -37.24 -1.15 -25.10
C GLN A 134 -36.39 -2.18 -25.87
N GLU A 135 -36.65 -2.36 -27.15
CA GLU A 135 -35.85 -3.24 -28.00
C GLU A 135 -34.46 -2.66 -28.30
N GLU A 136 -34.32 -1.35 -28.19
CA GLU A 136 -33.08 -0.63 -28.46
C GLU A 136 -32.82 0.41 -27.37
N VAL A 137 -31.60 0.44 -26.85
CA VAL A 137 -31.11 1.46 -25.93
C VAL A 137 -29.96 2.23 -26.56
N VAL A 138 -30.16 3.53 -26.79
CA VAL A 138 -29.14 4.41 -27.37
C VAL A 138 -28.53 5.25 -26.22
N VAL A 139 -27.23 5.06 -25.97
CA VAL A 139 -26.49 5.84 -24.97
C VAL A 139 -25.54 6.79 -25.68
N ARG A 140 -25.64 8.07 -25.36
CA ARG A 140 -24.74 9.11 -25.89
C ARG A 140 -23.84 9.62 -24.81
N LEU A 141 -22.55 9.42 -24.95
CA LEU A 141 -21.53 9.78 -23.96
C LEU A 141 -20.50 10.73 -24.58
N PRO A 142 -19.92 11.65 -23.77
CA PRO A 142 -18.81 12.45 -24.25
C PRO A 142 -17.59 11.58 -24.55
N VAL A 143 -16.82 11.98 -25.54
CA VAL A 143 -15.53 11.34 -25.84
C VAL A 143 -14.53 11.70 -24.74
N ARG A 144 -13.83 10.70 -24.24
CA ARG A 144 -12.73 10.90 -23.30
C ARG A 144 -11.43 11.11 -24.07
N VAL A 145 -10.80 12.25 -23.87
CA VAL A 145 -9.45 12.54 -24.37
C VAL A 145 -8.47 12.45 -23.21
N ASN A 146 -7.46 11.63 -23.35
CA ASN A 146 -6.35 11.54 -22.42
C ASN A 146 -5.25 12.52 -22.85
N TRP A 147 -4.97 13.52 -22.02
CA TRP A 147 -3.97 14.54 -22.30
C TRP A 147 -2.61 14.25 -21.67
N GLY A 148 -2.57 13.38 -20.67
CA GLY A 148 -1.32 13.01 -20.02
C GLY A 148 -1.49 11.92 -18.99
N GLY A 149 -0.40 11.21 -18.74
CA GLY A 149 -0.30 10.21 -17.68
C GLY A 149 -1.02 8.90 -17.94
N GLY A 150 -1.51 8.63 -19.14
CA GLY A 150 -2.17 7.36 -19.46
C GLY A 150 -1.29 6.17 -19.11
N TRP A 151 -1.87 5.15 -18.46
CA TRP A 151 -1.21 3.97 -17.92
C TRP A 151 -0.35 4.19 -16.67
N SER A 152 -0.10 5.43 -16.24
CA SER A 152 0.61 5.66 -14.99
C SER A 152 -0.19 5.23 -13.75
N ASP A 153 -1.50 5.11 -13.88
CA ASP A 153 -2.43 4.62 -12.85
C ASP A 153 -2.59 3.09 -12.83
N THR A 154 -1.82 2.38 -13.68
CA THR A 154 -1.92 0.92 -13.81
C THR A 154 -0.82 0.20 -13.02
N PRO A 155 -1.15 -0.85 -12.25
CA PRO A 155 -0.15 -1.70 -11.60
C PRO A 155 0.79 -2.37 -12.63
N PRO A 156 2.07 -2.59 -12.29
CA PRO A 156 2.70 -2.30 -10.99
C PRO A 156 3.17 -0.86 -10.82
N TYR A 157 3.23 -0.04 -11.87
CA TYR A 157 3.81 1.30 -11.86
C TYR A 157 3.18 2.20 -10.77
N CYS A 158 1.85 2.24 -10.70
CA CYS A 158 1.16 3.09 -9.72
C CYS A 158 1.40 2.64 -8.26
N MET A 159 1.73 1.37 -8.04
CA MET A 159 2.06 0.86 -6.71
C MET A 159 3.44 1.34 -6.24
N GLU A 160 4.37 1.46 -7.17
CA GLU A 160 5.76 1.82 -6.89
C GLU A 160 5.98 3.34 -6.87
N HIS A 161 5.36 4.06 -7.81
CA HIS A 161 5.64 5.47 -8.07
C HIS A 161 4.43 6.39 -7.89
N GLY A 162 3.25 5.84 -7.67
CA GLY A 162 2.00 6.57 -7.81
C GLY A 162 1.69 6.82 -9.29
N GLY A 163 0.46 7.25 -9.57
CA GLY A 163 0.02 7.56 -10.93
C GLY A 163 -0.86 8.79 -10.96
N THR A 164 -0.73 9.57 -12.03
CA THR A 164 -1.60 10.73 -12.27
C THR A 164 -2.03 10.72 -13.73
N VAL A 165 -3.34 10.78 -13.96
CA VAL A 165 -3.92 10.82 -15.30
C VAL A 165 -4.75 12.08 -15.47
N LEU A 166 -4.50 12.81 -16.53
CA LEU A 166 -5.29 13.97 -16.93
C LEU A 166 -6.17 13.62 -18.11
N ASN A 167 -7.48 13.55 -17.85
CA ASN A 167 -8.48 13.28 -18.87
C ASN A 167 -9.47 14.45 -18.98
N ALA A 168 -9.99 14.65 -20.18
CA ALA A 168 -11.10 15.56 -20.41
C ALA A 168 -12.25 14.85 -21.12
N ALA A 169 -13.46 15.12 -20.68
CA ALA A 169 -14.67 14.77 -21.43
C ALA A 169 -14.97 15.89 -22.43
N VAL A 170 -14.98 15.57 -23.70
CA VAL A 170 -15.19 16.54 -24.78
C VAL A 170 -16.42 16.20 -25.62
N LYS A 171 -17.09 17.22 -26.10
CA LYS A 171 -18.16 17.09 -27.08
C LYS A 171 -17.60 17.34 -28.49
N LEU A 172 -18.06 16.60 -29.45
CA LEU A 172 -17.77 16.85 -30.87
C LEU A 172 -18.83 17.78 -31.42
N ASP A 173 -18.43 18.95 -31.89
CA ASP A 173 -19.35 19.97 -32.42
C ASP A 173 -20.52 20.31 -31.47
N GLY A 174 -20.25 20.31 -30.15
CA GLY A 174 -21.25 20.57 -29.11
C GLY A 174 -22.19 19.40 -28.80
N GLN A 175 -22.01 18.26 -29.45
CA GLN A 175 -22.83 17.06 -29.27
C GLN A 175 -22.02 15.92 -28.63
N ASN A 176 -22.70 15.04 -27.92
CA ASN A 176 -22.14 13.76 -27.51
C ASN A 176 -22.34 12.78 -28.66
N PRO A 177 -21.27 12.13 -29.12
CA PRO A 177 -21.36 11.08 -30.13
C PRO A 177 -22.10 9.84 -29.64
#